data_f0732b2de626c30f934e061b02e7835b
#
_entry.id   f0732b2de626c30f934e061b02e7835b
#
_cell.length_a   1.000
_cell.length_b   1.000
_cell.length_c   1.000
_cell.angle_alpha   90.00
_cell.angle_beta   90.00
_cell.angle_gamma   90.00
#
_symmetry.space_group_name_H-M   'P 1'
#
loop_
_entity.id
_entity.type
_entity.pdbx_description
1 polymer ?
#
loop_
_entity_poly.entity_id
_entity_poly.type
_entity_poly.pdbx_seq_one_letter_code
_entity_poly.pdbx_strand_id
1 'polypeptide(L)'
;MRENTPADHTLSHQMFTRRSFLAGSAALGLGAATVLTGPRASAASPVITPLPAAPTATPDVTTVVSDLEVLTATTTSLVFAWSTFKTPHTHHLYPNDRVASDGEVWLAPADTREPLRCVHRSYSKTGFHYVTIQGLKPDTRYHFECRSLGKKAEAGLWFTNIFNEPEVTGIVSTIPQPTGRYIQTVAVANDIHLGMEGAGITEAPWSEVMIMSMLQEIKRRNLSRIYINGDLCDHGTLEEAKKLRGMLNTFGKYHKDYFLVRGNHEGYDMKTMSDFDPIHAVFPKHKMQTSWSVHDGKLRVVGIDGSTPSCHSGSLTDENFRSVEKILLSDPHRPTLVLSHFPVTEEAALTNAGQRPFIYNKKDSMRLQRLFQKAPGVFFMAAGHTHRAHRDAPDLPGGPQFAQFCATTPFPGGFTLMDIYEGGYTVTFHRTPAAQALAQTAFNRYDKAYGCYGEYTISRMCDRCYTVKRDMSALR
;
A
#
# COMPACT_ATOMS: atom_id res chain seq x y z
N MET A 1 -5.52 -30.91 44.88
CA MET A 1 -5.55 -31.68 43.65
C MET A 1 -6.92 -31.48 43.01
N ARG A 2 -7.00 -30.67 41.99
CA ARG A 2 -8.11 -30.62 41.02
C ARG A 2 -7.44 -30.37 39.68
N GLU A 3 -7.59 -31.35 38.80
CA GLU A 3 -7.12 -31.33 37.43
C GLU A 3 -7.95 -30.34 36.60
N ASN A 4 -7.30 -29.46 35.89
CA ASN A 4 -7.90 -28.62 34.85
C ASN A 4 -7.65 -29.27 33.49
N THR A 5 -8.70 -29.79 32.90
CA THR A 5 -8.75 -30.19 31.48
C THR A 5 -8.85 -28.97 30.57
N PRO A 6 -8.14 -28.88 29.44
CA PRO A 6 -8.33 -27.81 28.48
C PRO A 6 -9.58 -28.07 27.63
N ALA A 7 -10.38 -27.01 27.45
CA ALA A 7 -11.53 -27.01 26.56
C ALA A 7 -11.13 -27.02 25.11
N ASP A 8 -11.57 -28.02 24.38
CA ASP A 8 -11.44 -28.23 22.97
C ASP A 8 -12.38 -27.29 22.19
N HIS A 9 -11.85 -26.30 21.50
CA HIS A 9 -12.60 -25.44 20.60
C HIS A 9 -12.40 -25.89 19.14
N THR A 10 -13.03 -27.00 18.81
CA THR A 10 -13.25 -27.39 17.41
C THR A 10 -14.43 -26.58 16.84
N LEU A 11 -14.13 -25.46 16.16
CA LEU A 11 -15.09 -24.78 15.31
C LEU A 11 -15.21 -25.56 13.99
N SER A 12 -16.38 -26.15 13.80
CA SER A 12 -16.78 -26.87 12.60
C SER A 12 -16.76 -25.95 11.37
N HIS A 13 -15.84 -26.21 10.42
CA HIS A 13 -15.88 -25.64 9.08
C HIS A 13 -17.07 -26.21 8.30
N GLN A 14 -18.14 -25.44 8.16
CA GLN A 14 -19.13 -25.70 7.11
C GLN A 14 -18.57 -25.24 5.76
N MET A 15 -18.26 -26.22 4.91
CA MET A 15 -17.93 -25.99 3.49
C MET A 15 -19.15 -25.41 2.78
N PHE A 16 -19.04 -24.15 2.35
CA PHE A 16 -19.97 -23.57 1.39
C PHE A 16 -19.50 -23.86 -0.04
N THR A 17 -20.40 -24.41 -0.84
CA THR A 17 -20.11 -24.88 -2.19
C THR A 17 -19.85 -23.74 -3.19
N ARG A 18 -18.80 -23.91 -3.98
CA ARG A 18 -18.19 -23.00 -4.97
C ARG A 18 -19.07 -22.50 -6.12
N ARG A 19 -20.35 -22.86 -6.22
CA ARG A 19 -21.13 -22.67 -7.45
C ARG A 19 -21.89 -21.36 -7.61
N SER A 20 -22.03 -20.54 -6.60
CA SER A 20 -22.91 -19.34 -6.66
C SER A 20 -22.21 -18.03 -7.03
N PHE A 21 -20.87 -17.98 -7.12
CA PHE A 21 -20.12 -16.74 -7.29
C PHE A 21 -19.68 -16.45 -8.74
N LEU A 22 -19.72 -17.44 -9.63
CA LEU A 22 -19.20 -17.34 -11.00
C LEU A 22 -20.11 -16.58 -11.99
N ALA A 23 -21.33 -16.23 -11.61
CA ALA A 23 -22.25 -15.54 -12.51
C ALA A 23 -22.10 -14.01 -12.55
N GLY A 24 -21.31 -13.40 -11.66
CA GLY A 24 -21.15 -11.94 -11.53
C GLY A 24 -19.85 -11.36 -12.11
N SER A 25 -18.87 -12.18 -12.46
CA SER A 25 -17.50 -11.72 -12.73
C SER A 25 -17.15 -11.45 -14.19
N ALA A 26 -18.06 -11.60 -15.13
CA ALA A 26 -17.77 -11.63 -16.57
C ALA A 26 -17.96 -10.32 -17.32
N ALA A 27 -17.98 -9.17 -16.67
CA ALA A 27 -18.10 -7.88 -17.39
C ALA A 27 -17.33 -6.74 -16.69
N LEU A 28 -16.04 -6.91 -16.47
CA LEU A 28 -15.14 -5.77 -16.27
C LEU A 28 -14.63 -5.35 -17.66
N GLY A 29 -15.34 -4.42 -18.29
CA GLY A 29 -14.90 -3.80 -19.52
C GLY A 29 -13.51 -3.20 -19.35
N LEU A 30 -12.56 -3.67 -20.16
CA LEU A 30 -11.25 -3.09 -20.35
C LEU A 30 -11.40 -1.68 -20.92
N GLY A 31 -11.58 -0.69 -20.06
CA GLY A 31 -11.29 0.69 -20.41
C GLY A 31 -9.78 0.80 -20.58
N ALA A 32 -9.29 0.77 -21.80
CA ALA A 32 -7.88 0.97 -22.11
C ALA A 32 -7.47 2.36 -21.66
N ALA A 33 -6.89 2.47 -20.47
CA ALA A 33 -6.20 3.68 -20.02
C ALA A 33 -4.85 3.73 -20.75
N THR A 34 -4.77 4.47 -21.82
CA THR A 34 -3.50 4.82 -22.45
C THR A 34 -2.68 5.68 -21.51
N VAL A 35 -1.67 5.08 -20.88
CA VAL A 35 -0.68 5.81 -20.09
C VAL A 35 0.33 6.41 -21.06
N LEU A 36 0.27 7.72 -21.24
CA LEU A 36 1.31 8.48 -21.92
C LEU A 36 2.43 8.77 -20.92
N THR A 37 3.55 8.07 -21.08
CA THR A 37 4.80 8.30 -20.35
C THR A 37 5.70 9.19 -21.19
N GLY A 38 5.89 10.42 -20.76
CA GLY A 38 6.88 11.37 -21.32
C GLY A 38 6.83 12.68 -20.53
N PRO A 39 7.89 13.50 -20.54
CA PRO A 39 7.85 14.82 -19.91
C PRO A 39 6.79 15.65 -20.60
N ARG A 40 5.65 15.88 -19.95
CA ARG A 40 4.58 16.69 -20.49
C ARG A 40 4.97 18.16 -20.44
N ALA A 41 5.06 18.77 -21.60
CA ALA A 41 4.91 20.21 -21.76
C ALA A 41 3.59 20.64 -21.09
N SER A 42 3.60 21.83 -20.47
CA SER A 42 2.43 22.47 -19.88
C SER A 42 1.27 22.47 -20.89
N ALA A 43 0.42 21.46 -20.79
CA ALA A 43 -0.82 21.40 -21.56
C ALA A 43 -1.88 22.24 -20.86
N ALA A 44 -2.66 22.99 -21.63
CA ALA A 44 -3.84 23.70 -21.15
C ALA A 44 -4.68 22.77 -20.26
N SER A 45 -5.20 23.33 -19.16
CA SER A 45 -6.02 22.57 -18.20
C SER A 45 -7.09 21.79 -18.94
N PRO A 46 -7.17 20.46 -18.76
CA PRO A 46 -8.24 19.70 -19.38
C PRO A 46 -9.57 20.19 -18.81
N VAL A 47 -10.46 20.60 -19.67
CA VAL A 47 -11.84 20.92 -19.32
C VAL A 47 -12.50 19.59 -18.99
N ILE A 48 -12.95 19.41 -17.73
CA ILE A 48 -13.77 18.26 -17.37
C ILE A 48 -15.08 18.38 -18.17
N THR A 49 -15.24 17.54 -19.21
CA THR A 49 -16.46 17.53 -20.02
C THR A 49 -17.54 16.75 -19.25
N PRO A 50 -18.66 17.39 -18.88
CA PRO A 50 -19.75 16.68 -18.21
C PRO A 50 -20.30 15.57 -19.10
N LEU A 51 -20.55 14.41 -18.51
CA LEU A 51 -21.26 13.34 -19.21
C LEU A 51 -22.76 13.70 -19.30
N PRO A 52 -23.48 13.24 -20.35
CA PRO A 52 -24.92 13.38 -20.44
C PRO A 52 -25.62 12.87 -19.19
N ALA A 53 -26.71 13.51 -18.78
CA ALA A 53 -27.51 13.02 -17.66
C ALA A 53 -27.97 11.58 -17.94
N ALA A 54 -27.75 10.67 -16.97
CA ALA A 54 -28.34 9.36 -17.03
C ALA A 54 -29.85 9.43 -16.77
N PRO A 55 -30.65 8.51 -17.30
CA PRO A 55 -31.99 8.32 -16.79
C PRO A 55 -31.90 8.13 -15.27
N THR A 56 -32.67 8.91 -14.52
CA THR A 56 -32.78 8.75 -13.06
C THR A 56 -33.33 7.36 -12.76
N ALA A 57 -32.46 6.42 -12.38
CA ALA A 57 -32.92 5.16 -11.85
C ALA A 57 -33.65 5.45 -10.53
N THR A 58 -34.84 4.88 -10.36
CA THR A 58 -35.56 4.97 -9.08
C THR A 58 -34.69 4.30 -8.03
N PRO A 59 -34.34 5.00 -6.93
CA PRO A 59 -33.50 4.40 -5.90
C PRO A 59 -34.15 3.14 -5.33
N ASP A 60 -33.44 2.01 -5.39
CA ASP A 60 -33.89 0.80 -4.73
C ASP A 60 -33.67 0.95 -3.22
N VAL A 61 -34.76 1.03 -2.46
CA VAL A 61 -34.74 1.20 -1.00
C VAL A 61 -34.10 0.02 -0.27
N THR A 62 -33.97 -1.12 -0.95
CA THR A 62 -33.39 -2.34 -0.37
C THR A 62 -31.85 -2.40 -0.48
N THR A 63 -31.21 -1.36 -1.03
CA THR A 63 -29.76 -1.34 -1.20
C THR A 63 -29.10 -0.21 -0.40
N VAL A 64 -27.87 -0.47 0.05
CA VAL A 64 -26.98 0.51 0.69
C VAL A 64 -25.75 0.68 -0.21
N VAL A 65 -25.31 1.93 -0.37
CA VAL A 65 -24.06 2.28 -1.06
C VAL A 65 -23.09 2.79 0.00
N SER A 66 -22.03 2.04 0.27
CA SER A 66 -21.15 2.26 1.41
C SER A 66 -19.70 1.90 1.11
N ASP A 67 -18.87 1.90 2.14
CA ASP A 67 -17.43 1.62 2.07
C ASP A 67 -16.70 2.53 1.08
N LEU A 68 -17.10 3.80 1.06
CA LEU A 68 -16.44 4.81 0.28
C LEU A 68 -14.99 4.96 0.75
N GLU A 69 -14.07 4.89 -0.18
CA GLU A 69 -12.63 5.05 0.01
C GLU A 69 -12.08 6.02 -1.04
N VAL A 70 -11.33 7.02 -0.59
CA VAL A 70 -10.51 7.85 -1.45
C VAL A 70 -9.08 7.32 -1.38
N LEU A 71 -8.72 6.43 -2.28
CA LEU A 71 -7.51 5.61 -2.17
C LEU A 71 -6.22 6.35 -2.46
N THR A 72 -6.23 7.11 -3.57
CA THR A 72 -5.04 7.74 -4.11
C THR A 72 -5.36 9.16 -4.54
N ALA A 73 -4.50 10.09 -4.16
CA ALA A 73 -4.44 11.42 -4.74
C ALA A 73 -3.02 11.64 -5.30
N THR A 74 -2.94 11.84 -6.61
CA THR A 74 -1.71 12.28 -7.26
C THR A 74 -1.78 13.78 -7.56
N THR A 75 -0.79 14.30 -8.24
CA THR A 75 -0.81 15.70 -8.70
C THR A 75 -1.93 15.97 -9.72
N THR A 76 -2.41 14.95 -10.44
CA THR A 76 -3.36 15.10 -11.55
C THR A 76 -4.47 14.06 -11.58
N SER A 77 -4.60 13.23 -10.55
CA SER A 77 -5.62 12.18 -10.51
C SER A 77 -6.11 11.89 -9.09
N LEU A 78 -7.32 11.36 -9.01
CA LEU A 78 -7.95 10.84 -7.79
C LEU A 78 -8.49 9.45 -8.06
N VAL A 79 -8.41 8.55 -7.07
CA VAL A 79 -8.93 7.19 -7.16
C VAL A 79 -9.93 6.96 -6.04
N PHE A 80 -11.10 6.49 -6.42
CA PHE A 80 -12.23 6.21 -5.54
C PHE A 80 -12.60 4.74 -5.60
N ALA A 81 -13.02 4.17 -4.47
CA ALA A 81 -13.68 2.87 -4.43
C ALA A 81 -14.90 2.92 -3.50
N TRP A 82 -15.92 2.12 -3.80
CA TRP A 82 -17.10 1.94 -2.96
C TRP A 82 -17.82 0.65 -3.32
N SER A 83 -18.73 0.22 -2.45
CA SER A 83 -19.54 -0.99 -2.66
C SER A 83 -21.03 -0.72 -2.56
N THR A 84 -21.82 -1.58 -3.21
CA THR A 84 -23.28 -1.61 -3.12
C THR A 84 -23.72 -2.93 -2.49
N PHE A 85 -24.55 -2.89 -1.47
CA PHE A 85 -25.00 -4.05 -0.67
C PHE A 85 -26.51 -4.13 -0.60
N LYS A 86 -27.04 -5.33 -0.28
CA LYS A 86 -28.40 -5.48 0.19
C LYS A 86 -28.56 -4.99 1.62
N THR A 87 -29.74 -4.48 1.96
CA THR A 87 -30.08 -4.15 3.35
C THR A 87 -30.79 -5.32 4.04
N PRO A 88 -30.59 -5.57 5.34
CA PRO A 88 -29.61 -4.90 6.21
C PRO A 88 -28.19 -5.36 5.91
N HIS A 89 -27.26 -4.43 5.74
CA HIS A 89 -25.85 -4.75 5.62
C HIS A 89 -25.20 -4.74 7.01
N THR A 90 -24.60 -5.84 7.40
CA THR A 90 -23.82 -5.95 8.64
C THR A 90 -22.35 -5.79 8.31
N HIS A 91 -21.77 -4.66 8.64
CA HIS A 91 -20.37 -4.29 8.34
C HIS A 91 -19.30 -5.24 8.91
N HIS A 92 -19.70 -6.31 9.58
CA HIS A 92 -18.80 -7.21 10.30
C HIS A 92 -18.65 -8.59 9.69
N LEU A 93 -19.35 -8.87 8.61
CA LEU A 93 -19.33 -10.17 7.96
C LEU A 93 -18.84 -10.02 6.51
N TYR A 94 -18.22 -11.05 5.98
CA TYR A 94 -17.78 -11.12 4.60
C TYR A 94 -18.94 -10.76 3.67
N PRO A 95 -18.77 -9.80 2.76
CA PRO A 95 -19.87 -9.25 1.99
C PRO A 95 -20.24 -10.17 0.83
N ASN A 96 -20.94 -11.25 1.14
CA ASN A 96 -21.60 -12.07 0.12
C ASN A 96 -22.87 -11.40 -0.43
N ASP A 97 -23.24 -10.24 0.08
CA ASP A 97 -24.45 -9.50 -0.21
C ASP A 97 -24.24 -8.29 -1.13
N ARG A 98 -23.07 -8.20 -1.78
CA ARG A 98 -22.82 -7.17 -2.80
C ARG A 98 -23.79 -7.30 -3.95
N VAL A 99 -24.35 -6.17 -4.37
CA VAL A 99 -25.32 -6.07 -5.45
C VAL A 99 -24.67 -5.36 -6.63
N ALA A 100 -24.79 -5.96 -7.81
CA ALA A 100 -24.31 -5.32 -9.03
C ALA A 100 -25.13 -4.05 -9.35
N SER A 101 -24.45 -2.93 -9.49
CA SER A 101 -25.02 -1.61 -9.75
C SER A 101 -24.20 -0.83 -10.77
N ASP A 102 -24.74 0.28 -11.24
CA ASP A 102 -23.99 1.31 -11.93
C ASP A 102 -23.05 2.06 -10.98
N GLY A 103 -22.10 2.81 -11.51
CA GLY A 103 -21.19 3.63 -10.73
C GLY A 103 -20.99 5.01 -11.36
N GLU A 104 -21.08 6.06 -10.55
CA GLU A 104 -20.86 7.44 -10.99
C GLU A 104 -19.90 8.16 -10.04
N VAL A 105 -19.06 9.03 -10.61
CA VAL A 105 -18.28 10.02 -9.85
C VAL A 105 -18.65 11.41 -10.31
N TRP A 106 -18.99 12.25 -9.36
CA TRP A 106 -19.34 13.65 -9.54
C TRP A 106 -18.28 14.52 -8.90
N LEU A 107 -17.86 15.60 -9.59
CA LEU A 107 -16.79 16.50 -9.14
C LEU A 107 -17.13 17.96 -9.45
N ALA A 108 -16.66 18.85 -8.58
CA ALA A 108 -16.55 20.28 -8.84
C ALA A 108 -15.35 20.86 -8.07
N PRO A 109 -14.68 21.93 -8.55
CA PRO A 109 -13.68 22.63 -7.75
C PRO A 109 -14.33 23.19 -6.47
N ALA A 110 -13.72 22.94 -5.30
CA ALA A 110 -14.34 23.28 -4.01
C ALA A 110 -14.35 24.80 -3.73
N ASP A 111 -13.42 25.53 -4.33
CA ASP A 111 -13.27 26.97 -4.12
C ASP A 111 -14.11 27.80 -5.12
N THR A 112 -15.02 27.14 -5.84
CA THR A 112 -15.95 27.78 -6.77
C THR A 112 -17.40 27.50 -6.35
N ARG A 113 -18.35 28.23 -6.97
CA ARG A 113 -19.78 27.94 -6.82
C ARG A 113 -20.32 27.02 -7.92
N GLU A 114 -19.41 26.33 -8.62
CA GLU A 114 -19.83 25.42 -9.66
C GLU A 114 -20.56 24.21 -9.06
N PRO A 115 -21.67 23.78 -9.68
CA PRO A 115 -22.36 22.58 -9.25
C PRO A 115 -21.53 21.33 -9.56
N LEU A 116 -21.73 20.27 -8.79
CA LEU A 116 -21.18 18.96 -9.08
C LEU A 116 -21.59 18.50 -10.48
N ARG A 117 -20.64 18.01 -11.25
CA ARG A 117 -20.85 17.47 -12.61
C ARG A 117 -20.42 16.01 -12.64
N CYS A 118 -21.18 15.16 -13.31
CA CYS A 118 -20.79 13.77 -13.53
C CYS A 118 -19.58 13.72 -14.47
N VAL A 119 -18.45 13.25 -13.95
CA VAL A 119 -17.16 13.14 -14.66
C VAL A 119 -16.82 11.70 -15.04
N HIS A 120 -17.49 10.74 -14.41
CA HIS A 120 -17.38 9.32 -14.73
C HIS A 120 -18.74 8.64 -14.55
N ARG A 121 -19.06 7.76 -15.50
CA ARG A 121 -20.23 6.88 -15.41
C ARG A 121 -19.87 5.52 -15.98
N SER A 122 -20.10 4.48 -15.19
CA SER A 122 -19.95 3.11 -15.60
C SER A 122 -21.32 2.44 -15.73
N TYR A 123 -21.58 1.85 -16.87
CA TYR A 123 -22.75 0.99 -17.08
C TYR A 123 -22.43 -0.48 -16.78
N SER A 124 -21.18 -0.82 -16.55
CA SER A 124 -20.78 -2.15 -16.07
C SER A 124 -21.33 -2.36 -14.67
N LYS A 125 -22.23 -3.31 -14.54
CA LYS A 125 -22.81 -3.63 -13.23
C LYS A 125 -21.82 -4.45 -12.41
N THR A 126 -21.33 -3.85 -11.34
CA THR A 126 -20.45 -4.48 -10.36
C THR A 126 -20.90 -4.13 -8.94
N GLY A 127 -20.63 -4.99 -7.98
CA GLY A 127 -20.91 -4.70 -6.56
C GLY A 127 -19.75 -3.99 -5.83
N PHE A 128 -18.60 -3.85 -6.50
CA PHE A 128 -17.44 -3.09 -6.03
C PHE A 128 -16.93 -2.19 -7.16
N HIS A 129 -16.94 -0.90 -6.91
CA HIS A 129 -16.51 0.11 -7.87
C HIS A 129 -15.08 0.56 -7.56
N TYR A 130 -14.27 0.72 -8.60
CA TYR A 130 -12.92 1.27 -8.53
C TYR A 130 -12.72 2.21 -9.72
N VAL A 131 -12.61 3.50 -9.45
CA VAL A 131 -12.66 4.55 -10.48
C VAL A 131 -11.48 5.49 -10.33
N THR A 132 -10.77 5.72 -11.42
CA THR A 132 -9.69 6.72 -11.51
C THR A 132 -10.15 7.92 -12.34
N ILE A 133 -10.13 9.11 -11.75
CA ILE A 133 -10.35 10.37 -12.45
C ILE A 133 -8.99 11.00 -12.72
N GLN A 134 -8.73 11.32 -13.99
CA GLN A 134 -7.46 11.89 -14.46
C GLN A 134 -7.65 13.31 -15.00
N GLY A 135 -6.51 13.99 -15.26
CA GLY A 135 -6.51 15.31 -15.87
C GLY A 135 -6.89 16.43 -14.92
N LEU A 136 -6.83 16.20 -13.62
CA LEU A 136 -7.10 17.21 -12.62
C LEU A 136 -5.94 18.21 -12.47
N LYS A 137 -6.21 19.39 -11.90
CA LYS A 137 -5.19 20.39 -11.60
C LYS A 137 -4.44 19.98 -10.33
N PRO A 138 -3.11 20.16 -10.27
CA PRO A 138 -2.36 19.98 -9.03
C PRO A 138 -2.81 20.95 -7.94
N ASP A 139 -2.59 20.57 -6.68
CA ASP A 139 -2.86 21.38 -5.50
C ASP A 139 -4.24 22.04 -5.51
N THR A 140 -5.26 21.25 -5.88
CA THR A 140 -6.60 21.76 -6.08
C THR A 140 -7.60 20.95 -5.26
N ARG A 141 -8.47 21.66 -4.54
CA ARG A 141 -9.56 21.06 -3.76
C ARG A 141 -10.77 20.81 -4.64
N TYR A 142 -11.37 19.64 -4.45
CA TYR A 142 -12.59 19.24 -5.17
C TYR A 142 -13.66 18.78 -4.19
N HIS A 143 -14.89 19.24 -4.37
CA HIS A 143 -16.06 18.53 -3.88
C HIS A 143 -16.28 17.29 -4.74
N PHE A 144 -16.65 16.19 -4.11
CA PHE A 144 -16.93 14.96 -4.83
C PHE A 144 -18.12 14.20 -4.23
N GLU A 145 -18.74 13.38 -5.06
CA GLU A 145 -19.67 12.34 -4.66
C GLU A 145 -19.46 11.11 -5.55
N CYS A 146 -19.41 9.93 -4.93
CA CYS A 146 -19.55 8.65 -5.61
C CYS A 146 -21.00 8.19 -5.45
N ARG A 147 -21.61 7.67 -6.50
CA ARG A 147 -23.03 7.28 -6.48
C ARG A 147 -23.23 5.93 -7.18
N SER A 148 -24.22 5.17 -6.69
CA SER A 148 -24.79 3.98 -7.33
C SER A 148 -26.29 3.97 -7.10
N LEU A 149 -27.07 3.57 -8.10
CA LEU A 149 -28.53 3.51 -8.03
C LEU A 149 -29.16 4.84 -7.57
N GLY A 150 -28.58 5.97 -7.99
CA GLY A 150 -29.00 7.31 -7.56
C GLY A 150 -28.70 7.68 -6.10
N LYS A 151 -28.08 6.78 -5.32
CA LYS A 151 -27.70 7.01 -3.91
C LYS A 151 -26.24 7.40 -3.80
N LYS A 152 -25.92 8.33 -2.90
CA LYS A 152 -24.56 8.70 -2.55
C LYS A 152 -23.90 7.57 -1.75
N ALA A 153 -22.64 7.26 -2.05
CA ALA A 153 -21.83 6.36 -1.26
C ALA A 153 -21.43 7.03 0.07
N GLU A 154 -21.56 6.29 1.15
CA GLU A 154 -21.20 6.73 2.48
C GLU A 154 -19.85 6.11 2.91
N ALA A 155 -19.11 6.82 3.74
CA ALA A 155 -17.90 6.31 4.37
C ALA A 155 -18.18 5.08 5.23
N GLY A 156 -17.21 4.19 5.34
CA GLY A 156 -17.27 3.11 6.32
C GLY A 156 -17.43 3.65 7.75
N LEU A 157 -18.05 2.87 8.63
CA LEU A 157 -18.47 3.30 9.96
C LEU A 157 -17.35 3.91 10.82
N TRP A 158 -16.11 3.44 10.64
CA TRP A 158 -14.97 3.86 11.45
C TRP A 158 -14.36 5.20 11.00
N PHE A 159 -14.44 5.55 9.71
CA PHE A 159 -14.00 6.86 9.24
C PHE A 159 -14.83 8.00 9.85
N THR A 160 -16.10 7.77 10.09
CA THR A 160 -17.04 8.83 10.54
C THR A 160 -16.72 9.40 11.90
N ASN A 161 -16.01 8.66 12.76
CA ASN A 161 -15.84 9.03 14.16
C ASN A 161 -14.41 9.44 14.56
N ILE A 162 -13.40 9.20 13.71
CA ILE A 162 -12.00 9.33 14.11
C ILE A 162 -11.28 10.43 13.36
N PHE A 163 -11.58 10.64 12.05
CA PHE A 163 -10.84 11.53 11.18
C PHE A 163 -11.77 12.42 10.35
N ASN A 164 -11.37 13.67 10.16
CA ASN A 164 -12.03 14.59 9.22
C ASN A 164 -11.54 14.32 7.78
N GLU A 165 -11.68 13.08 7.34
CA GLU A 165 -11.16 12.58 6.07
C GLU A 165 -12.08 12.88 4.88
N PRO A 166 -11.57 12.80 3.64
CA PRO A 166 -12.35 13.07 2.43
C PRO A 166 -13.64 12.27 2.33
N GLU A 167 -13.62 11.03 2.76
CA GLU A 167 -14.75 10.10 2.74
C GLU A 167 -15.95 10.65 3.54
N VAL A 168 -15.67 11.40 4.60
CA VAL A 168 -16.69 12.01 5.47
C VAL A 168 -17.07 13.41 4.99
N THR A 169 -16.08 14.22 4.62
CA THR A 169 -16.28 15.62 4.27
C THR A 169 -16.81 15.82 2.85
N GLY A 170 -16.62 14.85 1.96
CA GLY A 170 -16.89 15.00 0.53
C GLY A 170 -15.95 15.99 -0.17
N ILE A 171 -14.80 16.29 0.44
CA ILE A 171 -13.77 17.17 -0.10
C ILE A 171 -12.44 16.45 -0.14
N VAL A 172 -11.80 16.47 -1.30
CA VAL A 172 -10.48 15.89 -1.52
C VAL A 172 -9.57 16.86 -2.29
N SER A 173 -8.27 16.79 -2.04
CA SER A 173 -7.28 17.57 -2.79
C SER A 173 -6.37 16.66 -3.60
N THR A 174 -6.05 17.08 -4.83
CA THR A 174 -4.84 16.61 -5.49
C THR A 174 -3.62 17.15 -4.76
N ILE A 175 -2.51 16.38 -4.76
CA ILE A 175 -1.31 16.82 -4.08
C ILE A 175 -0.54 17.86 -4.91
N PRO A 176 0.25 18.75 -4.27
CA PRO A 176 1.08 19.72 -4.97
C PRO A 176 2.11 19.05 -5.88
N GLN A 177 2.35 19.62 -7.05
CA GLN A 177 3.43 19.21 -7.95
C GLN A 177 4.77 19.73 -7.39
N PRO A 178 5.79 18.87 -7.17
CA PRO A 178 7.13 19.33 -6.87
C PRO A 178 7.71 20.19 -8.02
N THR A 179 8.54 21.16 -7.66
CA THR A 179 9.19 22.06 -8.66
C THR A 179 10.35 21.37 -9.38
N GLY A 180 10.75 21.95 -10.51
CA GLY A 180 11.87 21.45 -11.30
C GLY A 180 11.52 20.24 -12.17
N ARG A 181 12.54 19.63 -12.76
CA ARG A 181 12.37 18.49 -13.68
C ARG A 181 12.13 17.21 -12.90
N TYR A 182 11.33 16.34 -13.49
CA TYR A 182 11.20 14.94 -13.07
C TYR A 182 12.54 14.21 -13.24
N ILE A 183 12.91 13.39 -12.27
CA ILE A 183 14.16 12.62 -12.26
C ILE A 183 13.85 11.14 -12.46
N GLN A 184 13.13 10.53 -11.53
CA GLN A 184 12.79 9.09 -11.56
C GLN A 184 11.61 8.76 -10.65
N THR A 185 11.05 7.56 -10.82
CA THR A 185 10.07 6.95 -9.91
C THR A 185 10.70 5.74 -9.23
N VAL A 186 10.49 5.62 -7.93
CA VAL A 186 10.84 4.45 -7.12
C VAL A 186 9.55 3.73 -6.74
N ALA A 187 9.48 2.41 -6.98
CA ALA A 187 8.37 1.56 -6.57
C ALA A 187 8.77 0.72 -5.36
N VAL A 188 7.94 0.78 -4.31
CA VAL A 188 8.14 0.02 -3.07
C VAL A 188 6.88 -0.79 -2.78
N ALA A 189 7.05 -2.09 -2.61
CA ALA A 189 6.05 -3.01 -2.09
C ALA A 189 6.42 -3.43 -0.67
N ASN A 190 5.44 -3.72 0.16
CA ASN A 190 5.66 -4.16 1.54
C ASN A 190 4.77 -5.36 1.85
N ASP A 191 5.20 -6.20 2.76
CA ASP A 191 4.35 -7.21 3.37
C ASP A 191 3.59 -8.01 2.29
N ILE A 192 4.35 -8.66 1.41
CA ILE A 192 3.78 -9.41 0.28
C ILE A 192 3.28 -10.80 0.67
N HIS A 193 3.75 -11.37 1.78
CA HIS A 193 3.25 -12.58 2.43
C HIS A 193 2.86 -13.71 1.47
N LEU A 194 3.79 -14.14 0.61
CA LEU A 194 3.53 -15.31 -0.23
C LEU A 194 3.29 -16.52 0.64
N GLY A 195 2.20 -17.22 0.42
CA GLY A 195 1.78 -18.36 1.23
C GLY A 195 0.72 -18.02 2.27
N MET A 196 0.45 -16.73 2.51
CA MET A 196 -0.58 -16.31 3.47
C MET A 196 -1.89 -17.05 3.22
N GLU A 197 -2.32 -17.78 4.24
CA GLU A 197 -3.59 -18.50 4.24
C GLU A 197 -4.73 -17.52 4.51
N GLY A 198 -5.83 -17.71 3.83
CA GLY A 198 -7.02 -16.89 3.97
C GLY A 198 -8.11 -17.35 3.04
N ALA A 199 -9.31 -16.85 3.23
CA ALA A 199 -10.42 -17.12 2.34
C ALA A 199 -10.19 -16.38 1.01
N GLY A 200 -9.52 -17.03 0.06
CA GLY A 200 -9.43 -16.54 -1.31
C GLY A 200 -10.73 -16.73 -2.07
N ILE A 201 -11.06 -15.77 -2.92
CA ILE A 201 -12.20 -15.86 -3.86
C ILE A 201 -11.76 -16.30 -5.26
N THR A 202 -10.47 -16.50 -5.47
CA THR A 202 -9.87 -16.93 -6.74
C THR A 202 -9.50 -18.41 -6.67
N GLU A 203 -9.36 -19.06 -7.83
CA GLU A 203 -8.87 -20.45 -7.90
C GLU A 203 -7.39 -20.57 -7.48
N ALA A 204 -6.61 -19.52 -7.72
CA ALA A 204 -5.24 -19.41 -7.24
C ALA A 204 -5.20 -18.90 -5.80
N PRO A 205 -4.18 -19.25 -5.01
CA PRO A 205 -3.94 -18.65 -3.71
C PRO A 205 -3.89 -17.11 -3.83
N TRP A 206 -4.59 -16.43 -2.95
CA TRP A 206 -4.81 -14.99 -3.08
C TRP A 206 -3.54 -14.15 -3.02
N SER A 207 -2.54 -14.56 -2.22
CA SER A 207 -1.25 -13.89 -2.18
C SER A 207 -0.53 -13.91 -3.54
N GLU A 208 -0.62 -15.02 -4.27
CA GLU A 208 -0.06 -15.13 -5.63
C GLU A 208 -0.75 -14.18 -6.61
N VAL A 209 -2.08 -14.11 -6.56
CA VAL A 209 -2.86 -13.19 -7.40
C VAL A 209 -2.44 -11.75 -7.13
N MET A 210 -2.31 -11.36 -5.87
CA MET A 210 -1.92 -10.00 -5.47
C MET A 210 -0.50 -9.67 -5.96
N ILE A 211 0.48 -10.55 -5.69
CA ILE A 211 1.87 -10.35 -6.08
C ILE A 211 2.02 -10.28 -7.60
N MET A 212 1.47 -11.25 -8.34
CA MET A 212 1.60 -11.26 -9.80
C MET A 212 0.92 -10.08 -10.45
N SER A 213 -0.26 -9.69 -9.98
CA SER A 213 -0.98 -8.53 -10.49
C SER A 213 -0.24 -7.23 -10.22
N MET A 214 0.37 -7.08 -9.03
CA MET A 214 1.24 -5.95 -8.69
C MET A 214 2.45 -5.86 -9.62
N LEU A 215 3.18 -6.97 -9.81
CA LEU A 215 4.36 -7.00 -10.69
C LEU A 215 3.99 -6.62 -12.14
N GLN A 216 2.84 -7.09 -12.64
CA GLN A 216 2.33 -6.73 -13.96
C GLN A 216 1.98 -5.23 -14.04
N GLU A 217 1.34 -4.69 -13.01
CA GLU A 217 0.99 -3.26 -12.97
C GLU A 217 2.22 -2.37 -12.95
N ILE A 218 3.25 -2.71 -12.18
CA ILE A 218 4.51 -1.97 -12.13
C ILE A 218 5.20 -1.99 -13.51
N LYS A 219 5.21 -3.13 -14.19
CA LYS A 219 5.69 -3.23 -15.59
C LYS A 219 4.87 -2.37 -16.55
N ARG A 220 3.55 -2.40 -16.43
CA ARG A 220 2.65 -1.60 -17.26
C ARG A 220 2.91 -0.09 -17.11
N ARG A 221 3.40 0.33 -15.94
CA ARG A 221 3.85 1.71 -15.69
C ARG A 221 5.26 2.00 -16.22
N ASN A 222 5.88 1.06 -16.94
CA ASN A 222 7.25 1.15 -17.47
C ASN A 222 8.32 1.32 -16.37
N LEU A 223 8.07 0.81 -15.18
CA LEU A 223 9.06 0.78 -14.11
C LEU A 223 9.86 -0.53 -14.21
N SER A 224 11.18 -0.39 -14.27
CA SER A 224 12.11 -1.50 -14.45
C SER A 224 12.66 -2.06 -13.13
N ARG A 225 12.36 -1.38 -12.01
CA ARG A 225 12.82 -1.78 -10.68
C ARG A 225 11.70 -1.76 -9.66
N ILE A 226 11.79 -2.70 -8.71
CA ILE A 226 10.94 -2.75 -7.53
C ILE A 226 11.78 -3.09 -6.30
N TYR A 227 11.45 -2.47 -5.20
CA TYR A 227 11.99 -2.77 -3.87
C TYR A 227 10.88 -3.39 -3.03
N ILE A 228 11.16 -4.55 -2.42
CA ILE A 228 10.20 -5.29 -1.59
C ILE A 228 10.71 -5.27 -0.16
N ASN A 229 9.94 -4.66 0.72
CA ASN A 229 10.38 -4.23 2.04
C ASN A 229 9.81 -5.10 3.16
N GLY A 230 10.22 -6.37 3.19
CA GLY A 230 9.96 -7.32 4.25
C GLY A 230 8.68 -8.14 4.12
N ASP A 231 8.58 -9.13 4.97
CA ASP A 231 7.54 -10.15 4.98
C ASP A 231 7.26 -10.67 3.57
N LEU A 232 8.31 -11.31 3.03
CA LEU A 232 8.33 -11.82 1.66
C LEU A 232 7.45 -13.07 1.52
N CYS A 233 7.55 -13.94 2.52
CA CYS A 233 6.82 -15.19 2.68
C CYS A 233 6.05 -15.17 3.99
N ASP A 234 4.96 -15.94 4.07
CA ASP A 234 4.15 -15.96 5.30
C ASP A 234 4.78 -16.85 6.38
N HIS A 235 5.42 -17.93 6.00
CA HIS A 235 6.07 -18.86 6.93
C HIS A 235 7.61 -18.91 6.77
N GLY A 236 8.16 -18.23 5.76
CA GLY A 236 9.61 -18.22 5.51
C GLY A 236 10.19 -19.57 5.08
N THR A 237 9.38 -20.48 4.55
CA THR A 237 9.81 -21.81 4.15
C THR A 237 10.65 -21.80 2.87
N LEU A 238 11.44 -22.87 2.65
CA LEU A 238 12.23 -23.03 1.42
C LEU A 238 11.34 -23.13 0.17
N GLU A 239 10.17 -23.74 0.31
CA GLU A 239 9.21 -23.87 -0.79
C GLU A 239 8.62 -22.51 -1.19
N GLU A 240 8.15 -21.73 -0.22
CA GLU A 240 7.69 -20.37 -0.46
C GLU A 240 8.79 -19.49 -1.06
N ALA A 241 10.00 -19.55 -0.53
CA ALA A 241 11.13 -18.78 -1.05
C ALA A 241 11.43 -19.12 -2.53
N LYS A 242 11.45 -20.43 -2.89
CA LYS A 242 11.65 -20.87 -4.28
C LYS A 242 10.51 -20.39 -5.19
N LYS A 243 9.27 -20.50 -4.74
CA LYS A 243 8.10 -20.05 -5.47
C LYS A 243 8.14 -18.55 -5.71
N LEU A 244 8.42 -17.77 -4.65
CA LEU A 244 8.60 -16.33 -4.74
C LEU A 244 9.69 -15.95 -5.74
N ARG A 245 10.83 -16.64 -5.70
CA ARG A 245 11.91 -16.43 -6.66
C ARG A 245 11.44 -16.63 -8.10
N GLY A 246 10.65 -17.68 -8.36
CA GLY A 246 10.06 -17.96 -9.66
C GLY A 246 9.15 -16.81 -10.12
N MET A 247 8.27 -16.33 -9.23
CA MET A 247 7.35 -15.23 -9.52
C MET A 247 8.11 -13.92 -9.81
N LEU A 248 9.07 -13.54 -8.95
CA LEU A 248 9.86 -12.32 -9.12
C LEU A 248 10.73 -12.36 -10.39
N ASN A 249 11.21 -13.54 -10.80
CA ASN A 249 11.96 -13.69 -12.04
C ASN A 249 11.10 -13.42 -13.29
N THR A 250 9.77 -13.45 -13.20
CA THR A 250 8.88 -12.98 -14.29
C THR A 250 8.93 -11.47 -14.45
N PHE A 251 9.21 -10.74 -13.38
CA PHE A 251 9.43 -9.30 -13.41
C PHE A 251 10.81 -8.93 -13.97
N GLY A 252 11.86 -9.56 -13.47
CA GLY A 252 13.23 -9.24 -13.87
C GLY A 252 14.27 -10.09 -13.18
N LYS A 253 15.50 -9.61 -13.12
CA LYS A 253 16.66 -10.29 -12.55
C LYS A 253 16.88 -9.87 -11.09
N TYR A 254 17.10 -10.87 -10.25
CA TYR A 254 17.45 -10.66 -8.84
C TYR A 254 18.66 -9.75 -8.65
N HIS A 255 18.53 -8.82 -7.71
CA HIS A 255 19.54 -7.84 -7.33
C HIS A 255 19.98 -6.91 -8.49
N LYS A 256 19.13 -6.79 -9.51
CA LYS A 256 19.24 -5.85 -10.61
C LYS A 256 17.92 -5.10 -10.83
N ASP A 257 16.85 -5.87 -11.01
CA ASP A 257 15.52 -5.34 -11.32
C ASP A 257 14.59 -5.44 -10.11
N TYR A 258 14.85 -6.34 -9.16
CA TYR A 258 14.17 -6.40 -7.87
C TYR A 258 15.14 -6.62 -6.72
N PHE A 259 14.86 -5.96 -5.61
CA PHE A 259 15.65 -5.95 -4.38
C PHE A 259 14.75 -6.23 -3.18
N LEU A 260 15.27 -6.94 -2.19
CA LEU A 260 14.50 -7.43 -1.06
C LEU A 260 15.09 -6.92 0.25
N VAL A 261 14.23 -6.66 1.23
CA VAL A 261 14.57 -6.56 2.65
C VAL A 261 13.87 -7.72 3.34
N ARG A 262 14.43 -8.27 4.39
CA ARG A 262 13.76 -9.31 5.19
C ARG A 262 12.83 -8.67 6.21
N GLY A 263 11.72 -9.34 6.50
CA GLY A 263 10.85 -9.07 7.62
C GLY A 263 11.00 -10.12 8.73
N ASN A 264 10.09 -10.13 9.68
CA ASN A 264 10.09 -11.10 10.77
C ASN A 264 9.65 -12.49 10.33
N HIS A 265 8.74 -12.58 9.35
CA HIS A 265 8.24 -13.85 8.84
C HIS A 265 9.35 -14.74 8.23
N GLU A 266 10.38 -14.16 7.69
CA GLU A 266 11.55 -14.87 7.17
C GLU A 266 12.41 -15.54 8.25
N GLY A 267 12.13 -15.28 9.52
CA GLY A 267 12.85 -15.83 10.67
C GLY A 267 12.01 -16.73 11.59
N TYR A 268 10.74 -16.94 11.30
CA TYR A 268 9.83 -17.63 12.24
C TYR A 268 10.25 -19.07 12.55
N ASP A 269 10.67 -19.83 11.58
CA ASP A 269 11.10 -21.22 11.76
C ASP A 269 12.55 -21.36 12.26
N MET A 270 13.28 -20.27 12.35
CA MET A 270 14.65 -20.26 12.87
C MET A 270 14.61 -19.99 14.39
N LYS A 271 15.32 -20.81 15.15
CA LYS A 271 15.50 -20.63 16.61
C LYS A 271 16.77 -19.84 16.92
N THR A 272 17.78 -19.98 16.09
CA THR A 272 19.09 -19.35 16.22
C THR A 272 19.62 -18.87 14.88
N MET A 273 20.60 -17.98 14.90
CA MET A 273 21.28 -17.47 13.69
C MET A 273 22.09 -18.53 12.95
N SER A 274 22.32 -19.70 13.54
CA SER A 274 23.04 -20.82 12.94
C SER A 274 22.14 -21.84 12.27
N ASP A 275 20.83 -21.71 12.41
CA ASP A 275 19.88 -22.62 11.77
C ASP A 275 19.90 -22.43 10.24
N PHE A 276 19.35 -23.40 9.55
CA PHE A 276 19.19 -23.31 8.11
C PHE A 276 18.30 -22.09 7.77
N ASP A 277 18.81 -21.24 6.88
CA ASP A 277 18.13 -20.02 6.42
C ASP A 277 17.55 -20.24 5.02
N PRO A 278 16.23 -20.52 4.89
CA PRO A 278 15.59 -20.80 3.61
C PRO A 278 15.67 -19.62 2.63
N ILE A 279 15.59 -18.41 3.15
CA ILE A 279 15.65 -17.19 2.33
C ILE A 279 17.05 -17.00 1.76
N HIS A 280 18.08 -17.16 2.58
CA HIS A 280 19.46 -17.09 2.12
C HIS A 280 19.80 -18.17 1.08
N ALA A 281 19.27 -19.38 1.26
CA ALA A 281 19.49 -20.48 0.31
C ALA A 281 18.95 -20.16 -1.10
N VAL A 282 17.88 -19.38 -1.20
CA VAL A 282 17.24 -18.99 -2.47
C VAL A 282 17.72 -17.62 -2.94
N PHE A 283 17.94 -16.68 -2.02
CA PHE A 283 18.38 -15.31 -2.25
C PHE A 283 19.74 -15.06 -1.59
N PRO A 284 20.86 -15.46 -2.19
CA PRO A 284 22.16 -15.55 -1.51
C PRO A 284 22.76 -14.23 -1.04
N LYS A 285 22.19 -13.09 -1.41
CA LYS A 285 22.57 -11.76 -0.87
C LYS A 285 21.74 -11.33 0.34
N HIS A 286 20.80 -12.14 0.79
CA HIS A 286 19.91 -11.87 1.92
C HIS A 286 20.09 -12.88 3.05
N LYS A 287 21.35 -13.07 3.51
CA LYS A 287 21.59 -13.72 4.80
C LYS A 287 21.02 -12.82 5.91
N MET A 288 20.40 -13.43 6.92
CA MET A 288 19.84 -12.70 8.06
C MET A 288 20.88 -11.77 8.69
N GLN A 289 20.46 -10.56 9.09
CA GLN A 289 21.32 -9.50 9.60
C GLN A 289 22.36 -8.99 8.58
N THR A 290 22.03 -9.03 7.29
CA THR A 290 22.91 -8.48 6.24
C THR A 290 22.19 -7.35 5.50
N SER A 291 22.63 -6.13 5.75
CA SER A 291 22.17 -4.94 5.04
C SER A 291 22.90 -4.75 3.72
N TRP A 292 22.26 -4.09 2.77
CA TRP A 292 22.80 -3.88 1.44
C TRP A 292 22.60 -2.44 0.95
N SER A 293 23.36 -2.06 -0.06
CA SER A 293 23.23 -0.78 -0.75
C SER A 293 23.36 -0.97 -2.24
N VAL A 294 22.53 -0.25 -2.99
CA VAL A 294 22.59 -0.18 -4.45
C VAL A 294 22.39 1.25 -4.93
N HIS A 295 22.82 1.50 -6.17
CA HIS A 295 22.55 2.76 -6.85
C HIS A 295 21.43 2.59 -7.87
N ASP A 296 20.44 3.46 -7.81
CA ASP A 296 19.39 3.62 -8.81
C ASP A 296 19.58 4.99 -9.48
N GLY A 297 20.30 5.00 -10.59
CA GLY A 297 20.88 6.23 -11.08
C GLY A 297 21.88 6.82 -10.07
N LYS A 298 21.68 8.05 -9.67
CA LYS A 298 22.48 8.71 -8.62
C LYS A 298 21.89 8.50 -7.21
N LEU A 299 20.66 8.06 -7.10
CA LEU A 299 20.01 7.72 -5.83
C LEU A 299 20.69 6.50 -5.20
N ARG A 300 21.04 6.59 -3.94
CA ARG A 300 21.44 5.44 -3.14
C ARG A 300 20.20 4.86 -2.45
N VAL A 301 19.98 3.56 -2.61
CA VAL A 301 18.96 2.82 -1.86
C VAL A 301 19.67 1.86 -0.93
N VAL A 302 19.29 1.87 0.35
CA VAL A 302 19.86 1.04 1.41
C VAL A 302 18.76 0.19 2.00
N GLY A 303 18.92 -1.13 1.97
CA GLY A 303 18.05 -2.06 2.68
C GLY A 303 18.69 -2.48 4.01
N ILE A 304 18.00 -2.21 5.12
CA ILE A 304 18.45 -2.57 6.47
C ILE A 304 17.67 -3.80 6.93
N ASP A 305 18.38 -4.90 7.11
CA ASP A 305 17.83 -6.13 7.67
C ASP A 305 17.92 -6.11 9.20
N GLY A 306 16.79 -5.93 9.84
CA GLY A 306 16.63 -5.99 11.30
C GLY A 306 16.01 -7.27 11.82
N SER A 307 15.82 -8.28 10.96
CA SER A 307 15.18 -9.54 11.34
C SER A 307 16.07 -10.38 12.26
N THR A 308 15.43 -11.08 13.18
CA THR A 308 16.10 -12.04 14.09
C THR A 308 15.23 -13.28 14.23
N PRO A 309 15.83 -14.44 14.54
CA PRO A 309 15.07 -15.68 14.68
C PRO A 309 13.92 -15.57 15.66
N SER A 310 12.75 -16.06 15.27
CA SER A 310 11.52 -16.17 16.08
C SER A 310 11.14 -14.88 16.82
N CYS A 311 11.35 -13.71 16.20
CA CYS A 311 11.12 -12.41 16.86
C CYS A 311 10.30 -11.46 15.98
N HIS A 312 9.28 -10.83 16.56
CA HIS A 312 8.47 -9.82 15.88
C HIS A 312 9.08 -8.42 15.90
N SER A 313 10.08 -8.16 16.76
CA SER A 313 10.71 -6.86 16.87
C SER A 313 12.03 -6.81 16.11
N GLY A 314 12.31 -5.66 15.49
CA GLY A 314 13.58 -5.44 14.83
C GLY A 314 14.73 -5.27 15.80
N SER A 315 15.91 -5.80 15.45
CA SER A 315 17.16 -5.51 16.15
C SER A 315 18.34 -5.58 15.19
N LEU A 316 19.48 -5.01 15.59
CA LEU A 316 20.71 -5.04 14.81
C LEU A 316 21.86 -5.61 15.61
N THR A 317 22.55 -6.59 15.04
CA THR A 317 23.88 -6.96 15.54
C THR A 317 24.83 -5.78 15.38
N ASP A 318 25.86 -5.72 16.23
CA ASP A 318 26.86 -4.65 16.11
C ASP A 318 27.62 -4.68 14.78
N GLU A 319 27.78 -5.86 14.20
CA GLU A 319 28.38 -6.03 12.87
C GLU A 319 27.49 -5.43 11.77
N ASN A 320 26.20 -5.76 11.77
CA ASN A 320 25.26 -5.22 10.79
C ASN A 320 25.12 -3.70 10.95
N PHE A 321 25.02 -3.18 12.19
CA PHE A 321 24.98 -1.74 12.42
C PHE A 321 26.24 -1.04 11.90
N ARG A 322 27.45 -1.57 12.16
CA ARG A 322 28.70 -1.01 11.61
C ARG A 322 28.71 -1.04 10.07
N SER A 323 28.14 -2.08 9.46
CA SER A 323 28.01 -2.14 8.00
C SER A 323 27.11 -1.01 7.47
N VAL A 324 25.96 -0.78 8.08
CA VAL A 324 25.04 0.32 7.72
C VAL A 324 25.72 1.67 7.94
N GLU A 325 26.41 1.86 9.06
CA GLU A 325 27.16 3.08 9.37
C GLU A 325 28.24 3.34 8.31
N LYS A 326 29.03 2.34 7.94
CA LYS A 326 30.05 2.45 6.89
C LYS A 326 29.41 2.83 5.53
N ILE A 327 28.29 2.22 5.16
CA ILE A 327 27.56 2.52 3.92
C ILE A 327 27.12 4.00 3.92
N LEU A 328 26.49 4.46 4.98
CA LEU A 328 25.92 5.81 5.02
C LEU A 328 27.00 6.89 5.14
N LEU A 329 28.03 6.66 5.94
CA LEU A 329 29.11 7.63 6.19
C LEU A 329 30.17 7.64 5.09
N SER A 330 30.20 6.67 4.15
CA SER A 330 31.08 6.73 2.97
C SER A 330 30.79 7.95 2.06
N ASP A 331 29.52 8.37 2.03
CA ASP A 331 29.07 9.61 1.38
C ASP A 331 27.81 10.09 2.11
N PRO A 332 27.97 10.87 3.20
CA PRO A 332 26.84 11.21 4.08
C PRO A 332 25.85 12.21 3.48
N HIS A 333 26.24 12.90 2.41
CA HIS A 333 25.39 13.88 1.72
C HIS A 333 24.66 13.29 0.51
N ARG A 334 24.98 12.07 0.08
CA ARG A 334 24.34 11.44 -1.06
C ARG A 334 22.85 11.22 -0.78
N PRO A 335 21.95 11.69 -1.67
CA PRO A 335 20.54 11.40 -1.55
C PRO A 335 20.29 9.90 -1.39
N THR A 336 19.71 9.52 -0.26
CA THR A 336 19.57 8.12 0.14
C THR A 336 18.15 7.84 0.63
N LEU A 337 17.54 6.82 0.02
CA LEU A 337 16.33 6.17 0.50
C LEU A 337 16.73 4.95 1.34
N VAL A 338 16.24 4.87 2.56
CA VAL A 338 16.40 3.70 3.43
C VAL A 338 15.11 2.91 3.44
N LEU A 339 15.25 1.61 3.29
CA LEU A 339 14.18 0.62 3.43
C LEU A 339 14.50 -0.28 4.62
N SER A 340 13.55 -0.47 5.50
CA SER A 340 13.62 -1.44 6.58
C SER A 340 12.23 -1.94 6.89
N HIS A 341 12.08 -3.22 7.15
CA HIS A 341 10.77 -3.76 7.47
C HIS A 341 10.19 -3.13 8.74
N PHE A 342 11.01 -2.97 9.77
CA PHE A 342 10.57 -2.47 11.08
C PHE A 342 10.63 -0.94 11.15
N PRO A 343 9.58 -0.27 11.65
CA PRO A 343 9.65 1.15 12.02
C PRO A 343 10.64 1.42 13.15
N VAL A 344 11.10 2.69 13.28
CA VAL A 344 12.13 3.08 14.24
C VAL A 344 11.70 4.17 15.23
N THR A 345 10.49 4.71 15.10
CA THR A 345 10.04 5.86 15.89
C THR A 345 9.21 5.44 17.10
N GLU A 346 9.24 6.25 18.16
CA GLU A 346 8.37 6.05 19.32
C GLU A 346 6.89 6.22 18.93
N GLU A 347 6.58 7.16 18.03
CA GLU A 347 5.22 7.34 17.53
C GLU A 347 4.70 6.06 16.84
N ALA A 348 5.55 5.41 16.03
CA ALA A 348 5.18 4.12 15.45
C ALA A 348 4.85 3.09 16.53
N ALA A 349 5.61 3.03 17.63
CA ALA A 349 5.34 2.11 18.73
C ALA A 349 4.03 2.40 19.45
N LEU A 350 3.67 3.67 19.62
CA LEU A 350 2.49 4.08 20.38
C LEU A 350 1.20 4.00 19.57
N THR A 351 1.28 4.09 18.25
CA THR A 351 0.11 4.23 17.39
C THR A 351 -0.23 3.00 16.55
N ASN A 352 0.67 1.99 16.47
CA ASN A 352 0.34 0.74 15.78
C ASN A 352 -0.40 -0.26 16.69
N ALA A 353 -1.15 -1.17 16.08
CA ALA A 353 -1.95 -2.16 16.80
C ALA A 353 -1.12 -3.17 17.60
N GLY A 354 0.09 -3.51 17.12
CA GLY A 354 1.04 -4.42 17.79
C GLY A 354 1.94 -3.73 18.82
N GLN A 355 1.83 -2.41 18.95
CA GLN A 355 2.62 -1.58 19.87
C GLN A 355 4.14 -1.76 19.71
N ARG A 356 4.90 -1.63 20.83
CA ARG A 356 6.37 -1.65 20.81
C ARG A 356 7.00 -2.93 20.26
N PRO A 357 6.49 -4.13 20.43
CA PRO A 357 7.03 -5.33 19.77
C PRO A 357 7.10 -5.24 18.23
N PHE A 358 6.33 -4.35 17.63
CA PHE A 358 6.24 -4.19 16.18
C PHE A 358 7.13 -3.08 15.61
N ILE A 359 8.18 -2.69 16.34
CA ILE A 359 9.21 -1.77 15.84
C ILE A 359 10.60 -2.30 16.21
N TYR A 360 11.66 -1.61 15.80
CA TYR A 360 12.98 -1.85 16.35
C TYR A 360 12.99 -1.71 17.88
N ASN A 361 13.80 -2.53 18.56
CA ASN A 361 14.07 -2.30 19.97
C ASN A 361 14.59 -0.86 20.21
N LYS A 362 14.37 -0.31 21.40
CA LYS A 362 14.68 1.09 21.71
C LYS A 362 16.14 1.47 21.46
N LYS A 363 17.09 0.57 21.77
CA LYS A 363 18.53 0.80 21.57
C LYS A 363 18.84 1.03 20.09
N ASP A 364 18.36 0.16 19.22
CA ASP A 364 18.67 0.20 17.80
C ASP A 364 17.86 1.27 17.06
N SER A 365 16.61 1.54 17.48
CA SER A 365 15.84 2.71 17.05
C SER A 365 16.64 4.00 17.23
N MET A 366 17.16 4.24 18.42
CA MET A 366 17.92 5.44 18.72
C MET A 366 19.28 5.48 18.02
N ARG A 367 19.95 4.33 17.85
CA ARG A 367 21.22 4.25 17.10
C ARG A 367 21.02 4.62 15.65
N LEU A 368 19.96 4.10 14.99
CA LEU A 368 19.64 4.40 13.61
C LEU A 368 19.30 5.88 13.42
N GLN A 369 18.43 6.44 14.25
CA GLN A 369 18.06 7.86 14.12
C GLN A 369 19.26 8.78 14.32
N ARG A 370 20.17 8.51 15.29
CA ARG A 370 21.44 9.25 15.45
C ARG A 370 22.36 9.10 14.25
N LEU A 371 22.40 7.93 13.63
CA LEU A 371 23.19 7.70 12.42
C LEU A 371 22.64 8.52 11.25
N PHE A 372 21.31 8.59 11.08
CA PHE A 372 20.68 9.42 10.05
C PHE A 372 20.96 10.92 10.23
N GLN A 373 21.05 11.40 11.48
CA GLN A 373 21.49 12.79 11.74
C GLN A 373 22.93 13.05 11.24
N LYS A 374 23.83 12.04 11.32
CA LYS A 374 25.20 12.13 10.79
C LYS A 374 25.29 11.96 9.29
N ALA A 375 24.24 11.46 8.65
CA ALA A 375 24.14 11.23 7.21
C ALA A 375 22.95 12.01 6.62
N PRO A 376 23.04 13.35 6.51
CA PRO A 376 21.91 14.21 6.12
C PRO A 376 21.40 13.97 4.67
N GLY A 377 22.14 13.22 3.87
CA GLY A 377 21.68 12.73 2.58
C GLY A 377 20.55 11.69 2.67
N VAL A 378 20.39 11.01 3.83
CA VAL A 378 19.22 10.17 4.06
C VAL A 378 18.00 11.09 4.13
N PHE A 379 17.12 11.00 3.14
CA PHE A 379 15.96 11.87 3.06
C PHE A 379 14.66 11.19 3.46
N PHE A 380 14.62 9.85 3.37
CA PHE A 380 13.44 9.06 3.65
C PHE A 380 13.81 7.68 4.19
N MET A 381 13.04 7.21 5.16
CA MET A 381 13.04 5.82 5.60
C MET A 381 11.62 5.28 5.51
N ALA A 382 11.44 4.25 4.67
CA ALA A 382 10.18 3.51 4.56
C ALA A 382 10.23 2.23 5.40
N ALA A 383 9.12 1.95 6.09
CA ALA A 383 8.91 0.72 6.86
C ALA A 383 7.62 0.00 6.40
N GLY A 384 7.54 -1.31 6.70
CA GLY A 384 6.35 -2.14 6.57
C GLY A 384 5.84 -2.63 7.93
N HIS A 385 5.59 -3.95 8.06
CA HIS A 385 5.29 -4.68 9.30
C HIS A 385 3.95 -4.36 9.96
N THR A 386 3.55 -3.12 10.00
CA THR A 386 2.30 -2.68 10.62
C THR A 386 1.09 -2.71 9.69
N HIS A 387 1.32 -3.06 8.41
CA HIS A 387 0.33 -3.15 7.32
C HIS A 387 -0.47 -1.86 7.08
N ARG A 388 -0.01 -0.70 7.55
CA ARG A 388 -0.75 0.57 7.42
C ARG A 388 0.08 1.66 6.75
N ALA A 389 -0.60 2.66 6.20
CA ALA A 389 0.04 3.92 5.86
C ALA A 389 0.11 4.81 7.11
N HIS A 390 1.30 5.30 7.46
CA HIS A 390 1.44 6.28 8.53
C HIS A 390 2.74 7.07 8.38
N ARG A 391 2.67 8.38 8.56
CA ARG A 391 3.84 9.23 8.63
C ARG A 391 4.20 9.45 10.08
N ASP A 392 5.39 9.01 10.45
CA ASP A 392 5.84 9.07 11.84
C ASP A 392 6.63 10.35 12.11
N ALA A 393 6.40 10.97 13.27
CA ALA A 393 7.27 12.00 13.76
C ALA A 393 8.62 11.41 14.22
N PRO A 394 9.76 12.06 13.91
CA PRO A 394 11.05 11.62 14.37
C PRO A 394 11.20 11.84 15.88
N ASP A 395 11.87 10.92 16.59
CA ASP A 395 12.18 11.11 18.03
C ASP A 395 13.30 12.15 18.25
N LEU A 396 14.12 12.35 17.22
CA LEU A 396 15.23 13.30 17.24
C LEU A 396 15.02 14.40 16.17
N PRO A 397 15.34 15.66 16.47
CA PRO A 397 15.21 16.74 15.48
C PRO A 397 16.18 16.53 14.32
N GLY A 398 15.76 16.90 13.11
CA GLY A 398 16.63 16.90 11.94
C GLY A 398 17.00 15.48 11.48
N GLY A 399 16.06 14.72 11.03
CA GLY A 399 16.25 13.40 10.41
C GLY A 399 15.54 13.31 9.06
N PRO A 400 15.50 12.10 8.48
CA PRO A 400 14.68 11.83 7.29
C PRO A 400 13.19 11.92 7.63
N GLN A 401 12.35 11.91 6.59
CA GLN A 401 10.95 11.53 6.76
C GLN A 401 10.89 10.04 7.10
N PHE A 402 10.08 9.69 8.10
CA PHE A 402 9.76 8.30 8.44
C PHE A 402 8.33 8.02 8.03
N ALA A 403 8.10 6.89 7.36
CA ALA A 403 6.75 6.46 7.02
C ALA A 403 6.65 4.92 7.00
N GLN A 404 5.49 4.45 7.44
CA GLN A 404 5.04 3.07 7.28
C GLN A 404 4.18 3.02 6.01
N PHE A 405 4.37 2.00 5.18
CA PHE A 405 3.61 1.83 3.94
C PHE A 405 2.62 0.68 4.06
N CYS A 406 1.51 0.79 3.34
CA CYS A 406 0.48 -0.24 3.31
C CYS A 406 1.02 -1.57 2.77
N ALA A 407 0.43 -2.66 3.24
CA ALA A 407 0.73 -3.99 2.75
C ALA A 407 0.29 -4.19 1.28
N THR A 408 1.00 -5.08 0.58
CA THR A 408 0.71 -5.46 -0.80
C THR A 408 -0.33 -6.57 -0.89
N THR A 409 -0.22 -7.61 -0.09
CA THR A 409 -1.14 -8.75 -0.13
C THR A 409 -2.30 -8.57 0.84
N PRO A 410 -2.11 -8.29 2.12
CA PRO A 410 -3.20 -7.85 2.98
C PRO A 410 -3.88 -6.59 2.45
N PHE A 411 -5.11 -6.32 2.90
CA PHE A 411 -5.76 -5.05 2.61
C PHE A 411 -4.86 -3.87 3.04
N PRO A 412 -4.71 -2.81 2.26
CA PRO A 412 -5.51 -2.39 1.09
C PRO A 412 -5.02 -2.88 -0.27
N GLY A 413 -3.99 -3.71 -0.36
CA GLY A 413 -3.63 -4.45 -1.55
C GLY A 413 -2.99 -3.60 -2.65
N GLY A 414 -1.70 -3.23 -2.49
CA GLY A 414 -1.07 -2.37 -3.47
C GLY A 414 0.41 -2.11 -3.23
N PHE A 415 0.89 -0.99 -3.70
CA PHE A 415 2.28 -0.56 -3.61
C PHE A 415 2.37 0.96 -3.54
N THR A 416 3.51 1.46 -3.10
CA THR A 416 3.78 2.90 -3.00
C THR A 416 4.74 3.33 -4.12
N LEU A 417 4.43 4.45 -4.76
CA LEU A 417 5.33 5.13 -5.69
C LEU A 417 5.88 6.40 -5.04
N MET A 418 7.15 6.64 -5.28
CA MET A 418 7.82 7.90 -4.97
C MET A 418 8.30 8.51 -6.28
N ASP A 419 7.65 9.59 -6.73
CA ASP A 419 8.09 10.35 -7.90
C ASP A 419 9.03 11.46 -7.46
N ILE A 420 10.27 11.44 -7.92
CA ILE A 420 11.34 12.35 -7.52
C ILE A 420 11.53 13.42 -8.59
N TYR A 421 11.56 14.67 -8.14
CA TYR A 421 11.82 15.87 -8.92
C TYR A 421 12.98 16.66 -8.31
N GLU A 422 13.51 17.65 -9.02
CA GLU A 422 14.60 18.49 -8.50
C GLU A 422 14.25 19.22 -7.21
N GLY A 423 13.02 19.69 -7.06
CA GLY A 423 12.55 20.47 -5.90
C GLY A 423 11.79 19.65 -4.87
N GLY A 424 11.78 18.31 -4.97
CA GLY A 424 11.11 17.46 -3.99
C GLY A 424 10.66 16.11 -4.53
N TYR A 425 9.76 15.47 -3.81
CA TYR A 425 9.19 14.20 -4.22
C TYR A 425 7.74 14.07 -3.76
N THR A 426 7.00 13.22 -4.46
CA THR A 426 5.68 12.77 -4.01
C THR A 426 5.78 11.35 -3.46
N VAL A 427 4.90 11.02 -2.53
CA VAL A 427 4.64 9.65 -2.07
C VAL A 427 3.17 9.38 -2.32
N THR A 428 2.86 8.30 -3.03
CA THR A 428 1.49 7.95 -3.39
C THR A 428 1.26 6.45 -3.31
N PHE A 429 0.25 6.04 -2.57
CA PHE A 429 -0.20 4.65 -2.54
C PHE A 429 -1.06 4.35 -3.76
N HIS A 430 -0.86 3.19 -4.37
CA HIS A 430 -1.62 2.70 -5.52
C HIS A 430 -2.11 1.28 -5.25
N ARG A 431 -3.43 1.11 -5.21
CA ARG A 431 -4.01 -0.24 -5.19
C ARG A 431 -3.76 -0.95 -6.52
N THR A 432 -3.52 -2.25 -6.47
CA THR A 432 -3.35 -3.07 -7.67
C THR A 432 -4.67 -3.15 -8.45
N PRO A 433 -4.76 -2.61 -9.69
CA PRO A 433 -6.05 -2.40 -10.37
C PRO A 433 -6.53 -3.60 -11.20
N ALA A 434 -5.80 -4.73 -11.20
CA ALA A 434 -6.24 -5.91 -11.92
C ALA A 434 -7.55 -6.46 -11.34
N ALA A 435 -8.45 -6.92 -12.18
CA ALA A 435 -9.80 -7.34 -11.77
C ALA A 435 -9.81 -8.37 -10.64
N GLN A 436 -8.94 -9.39 -10.74
CA GLN A 436 -8.82 -10.42 -9.70
C GLN A 436 -8.25 -9.86 -8.39
N ALA A 437 -7.26 -8.97 -8.47
CA ALA A 437 -6.69 -8.30 -7.29
C ALA A 437 -7.71 -7.37 -6.63
N LEU A 438 -8.47 -6.61 -7.40
CA LEU A 438 -9.56 -5.77 -6.88
C LEU A 438 -10.66 -6.59 -6.20
N ALA A 439 -11.05 -7.72 -6.79
CA ALA A 439 -12.04 -8.62 -6.19
C ALA A 439 -11.52 -9.18 -4.86
N GLN A 440 -10.26 -9.61 -4.82
CA GLN A 440 -9.62 -10.10 -3.60
C GLN A 440 -9.49 -9.00 -2.55
N THR A 441 -9.08 -7.80 -2.94
CA THR A 441 -8.97 -6.65 -2.02
C THR A 441 -10.33 -6.27 -1.44
N ALA A 442 -11.38 -6.24 -2.26
CA ALA A 442 -12.74 -5.97 -1.81
C ALA A 442 -13.20 -7.01 -0.78
N PHE A 443 -12.78 -8.25 -0.91
CA PHE A 443 -13.05 -9.31 0.06
C PHE A 443 -12.23 -9.11 1.34
N ASN A 444 -10.92 -8.86 1.22
CA ASN A 444 -9.99 -8.72 2.34
C ASN A 444 -10.21 -7.46 3.18
N ARG A 445 -11.00 -6.49 2.67
CA ARG A 445 -11.35 -5.28 3.43
C ARG A 445 -11.90 -5.61 4.82
N TYR A 446 -12.54 -6.75 4.95
CA TYR A 446 -13.18 -7.19 6.20
C TYR A 446 -12.30 -8.13 7.02
N ASP A 447 -11.15 -8.53 6.50
CA ASP A 447 -10.14 -9.23 7.28
C ASP A 447 -9.49 -8.26 8.27
N LYS A 448 -9.33 -8.70 9.50
CA LYS A 448 -8.75 -7.88 10.54
C LYS A 448 -7.23 -8.01 10.51
N ALA A 449 -6.53 -6.93 10.15
CA ALA A 449 -5.11 -6.83 10.40
C ALA A 449 -4.90 -6.62 11.91
N TYR A 450 -4.35 -7.61 12.60
CA TYR A 450 -4.14 -7.56 14.06
C TYR A 450 -5.38 -7.19 14.86
N GLY A 451 -6.55 -7.59 14.41
CA GLY A 451 -7.82 -7.20 15.03
C GLY A 451 -8.34 -5.81 14.65
N CYS A 452 -7.67 -5.10 13.75
CA CYS A 452 -8.05 -3.79 13.25
C CYS A 452 -8.81 -3.87 11.93
N TYR A 453 -9.58 -2.84 11.64
CA TYR A 453 -10.37 -2.73 10.42
C TYR A 453 -9.58 -2.12 9.27
N GLY A 454 -10.11 -2.21 8.04
CA GLY A 454 -9.49 -1.68 6.85
C GLY A 454 -9.14 -0.20 6.92
N GLU A 455 -9.89 0.61 7.65
CA GLU A 455 -9.61 2.04 7.89
C GLU A 455 -8.28 2.26 8.63
N TYR A 456 -7.89 1.37 9.53
CA TYR A 456 -6.59 1.42 10.18
C TYR A 456 -5.45 1.25 9.17
N THR A 457 -5.58 0.33 8.23
CA THR A 457 -4.54 0.02 7.24
C THR A 457 -4.44 1.11 6.16
N ILE A 458 -5.57 1.63 5.68
CA ILE A 458 -5.61 2.77 4.75
C ILE A 458 -5.11 4.04 5.45
N SER A 459 -5.48 4.26 6.71
CA SER A 459 -5.17 5.46 7.50
C SER A 459 -5.63 6.76 6.81
N ARG A 460 -5.03 7.91 7.15
CA ARG A 460 -5.43 9.20 6.58
C ARG A 460 -4.86 9.40 5.18
N MET A 461 -5.53 10.21 4.37
CA MET A 461 -5.06 10.56 3.03
C MET A 461 -3.65 11.18 3.08
N CYS A 462 -3.37 12.06 4.04
CA CYS A 462 -2.07 12.71 4.19
C CYS A 462 -0.94 11.78 4.65
N ASP A 463 -1.24 10.57 5.09
CA ASP A 463 -0.25 9.55 5.44
C ASP A 463 0.18 8.72 4.23
N ARG A 464 -0.67 8.61 3.20
CA ARG A 464 -0.41 7.77 2.01
C ARG A 464 -0.24 8.53 0.70
N CYS A 465 -0.67 9.81 0.64
CA CYS A 465 -0.56 10.63 -0.57
C CYS A 465 -0.16 12.05 -0.20
N TYR A 466 1.10 12.42 -0.47
CA TYR A 466 1.62 13.73 -0.11
C TYR A 466 2.84 14.15 -0.94
N THR A 467 3.18 15.42 -0.86
CA THR A 467 4.36 16.03 -1.46
C THR A 467 5.30 16.54 -0.39
N VAL A 468 6.59 16.31 -0.57
CA VAL A 468 7.65 16.84 0.28
C VAL A 468 8.54 17.77 -0.55
N LYS A 469 8.72 19.00 -0.10
CA LYS A 469 9.66 19.96 -0.68
C LYS A 469 11.06 19.68 -0.13
N ARG A 470 12.01 19.40 -1.02
CA ARG A 470 13.42 19.16 -0.68
C ARG A 470 14.26 19.34 -1.93
N ASP A 471 15.46 19.90 -1.78
CA ASP A 471 16.42 19.94 -2.88
C ASP A 471 16.92 18.52 -3.19
N MET A 472 16.57 18.02 -4.36
CA MET A 472 16.97 16.73 -4.91
C MET A 472 17.84 16.90 -6.17
N SER A 473 18.30 18.11 -6.47
CA SER A 473 19.07 18.44 -7.69
C SER A 473 20.38 17.66 -7.84
N ALA A 474 20.94 17.18 -6.72
CA ALA A 474 22.12 16.29 -6.73
C ALA A 474 21.87 14.95 -7.44
N LEU A 475 20.61 14.57 -7.67
CA LEU A 475 20.23 13.35 -8.42
C LEU A 475 20.21 13.54 -9.95
N ARG A 476 20.52 14.72 -10.45
CA ARG A 476 20.65 14.99 -11.90
C ARG A 476 21.72 14.17 -12.59
#